data_13fd35b2bedaa5e0f2ffdd98153c3a16
#
_entry.id   13fd35b2bedaa5e0f2ffdd98153c3a16
#
_cell.length_a   1.000
_cell.length_b   1.000
_cell.length_c   1.000
_cell.angle_alpha   90.00
_cell.angle_beta   90.00
_cell.angle_gamma   90.00
#
_symmetry.space_group_name_H-M   'P 1'
#
loop_
_entity.id
_entity.type
_entity.pdbx_description
1 polymer ?
#
loop_
_entity_poly.entity_id
_entity_poly.type
_entity_poly.pdbx_seq_one_letter_code
_entity_poly.pdbx_strand_id
1 'polypeptide(L)'
;VADRLLKEGISVEVIDLRTIVPLDLDLIVESIKKTGKLLIAHEAVRTCGFGAEIAALIAEEAFDLLDAPIKRVTAKDCPVPYCKQLEDAVLPQIEDLERAIRQLAQF
;
A
#
# COMPACT_ATOMS: atom_id res chain seq x y z
N VAL A 1 -2.68 -11.77 -4.02
CA VAL A 1 -2.07 -11.69 -2.66
C VAL A 1 -3.13 -11.93 -1.60
N ALA A 2 -4.21 -11.14 -1.55
CA ALA A 2 -5.24 -11.26 -0.50
C ALA A 2 -5.77 -12.70 -0.33
N ASP A 3 -6.11 -13.38 -1.41
CA ASP A 3 -6.62 -14.76 -1.36
C ASP A 3 -5.58 -15.77 -0.83
N ARG A 4 -4.29 -15.51 -1.06
CA ARG A 4 -3.23 -16.36 -0.50
C ARG A 4 -3.11 -16.17 1.00
N LEU A 5 -3.11 -14.92 1.45
CA LEU A 5 -2.96 -14.57 2.86
C LEU A 5 -4.21 -14.94 3.69
N LEU A 6 -5.38 -14.96 3.07
CA LEU A 6 -6.59 -15.46 3.73
C LEU A 6 -6.45 -16.92 4.19
N LYS A 7 -5.74 -17.76 3.41
CA LYS A 7 -5.44 -19.15 3.79
C LYS A 7 -4.51 -19.25 5.01
N GLU A 8 -3.75 -18.19 5.27
CA GLU A 8 -2.88 -18.06 6.45
C GLU A 8 -3.61 -17.39 7.64
N GLY A 9 -4.91 -17.09 7.49
CA GLY A 9 -5.72 -16.41 8.52
C GLY A 9 -5.58 -14.89 8.54
N ILE A 10 -4.96 -14.29 7.51
CA ILE A 10 -4.82 -12.84 7.37
C ILE A 10 -5.86 -12.34 6.38
N SER A 11 -6.86 -11.60 6.89
CA SER A 11 -7.90 -10.97 6.07
C SER A 11 -7.42 -9.60 5.57
N VAL A 12 -7.54 -9.35 4.27
CA VAL A 12 -7.10 -8.10 3.63
C VAL A 12 -8.26 -7.48 2.87
N GLU A 13 -8.60 -6.25 3.20
CA GLU A 13 -9.50 -5.42 2.41
C GLU A 13 -8.70 -4.73 1.30
N VAL A 14 -9.14 -4.85 0.05
CA VAL A 14 -8.44 -4.29 -1.11
C VAL A 14 -9.26 -3.14 -1.69
N ILE A 15 -8.64 -1.96 -1.77
CA ILE A 15 -9.23 -0.77 -2.37
C ILE A 15 -8.49 -0.44 -3.67
N ASP A 16 -9.22 -0.39 -4.78
CA ASP A 16 -8.76 0.13 -6.05
C ASP A 16 -9.29 1.56 -6.20
N LEU A 17 -8.39 2.55 -6.09
CA LEU A 17 -8.77 3.96 -6.01
C LEU A 17 -9.45 4.49 -7.28
N ARG A 18 -9.17 3.92 -8.45
CA ARG A 18 -9.71 4.35 -9.76
C ARG A 18 -9.44 5.81 -10.11
N THR A 19 -9.59 6.72 -9.16
CA THR A 19 -9.44 8.17 -9.33
C THR A 19 -8.50 8.71 -8.25
N ILE A 20 -7.50 9.47 -8.66
CA ILE A 20 -6.53 10.11 -7.75
C ILE A 20 -6.99 11.52 -7.37
N VAL A 21 -7.57 12.25 -8.30
CA VAL A 21 -8.12 13.60 -8.08
C VAL A 21 -9.47 13.69 -8.79
N PRO A 22 -10.58 13.82 -8.05
CA PRO A 22 -10.67 13.78 -6.58
C PRO A 22 -10.40 12.38 -6.01
N LEU A 23 -9.76 12.31 -4.84
CA LEU A 23 -9.57 11.07 -4.09
C LEU A 23 -10.78 10.78 -3.21
N ASP A 24 -11.26 9.54 -3.20
CA ASP A 24 -12.27 9.08 -2.25
C ASP A 24 -11.60 8.75 -0.90
N LEU A 25 -11.33 9.81 -0.14
CA LEU A 25 -10.69 9.70 1.17
C LEU A 25 -11.60 9.00 2.19
N ASP A 26 -12.91 9.26 2.12
CA ASP A 26 -13.90 8.68 3.04
C ASP A 26 -13.89 7.15 2.98
N LEU A 27 -13.80 6.57 1.76
CA LEU A 27 -13.70 5.14 1.57
C LEU A 27 -12.46 4.56 2.26
N ILE A 28 -11.31 5.23 2.14
CA ILE A 28 -10.05 4.79 2.76
C ILE A 28 -10.18 4.84 4.28
N VAL A 29 -10.72 5.92 4.83
CA VAL A 29 -10.91 6.11 6.28
C VAL A 29 -11.87 5.06 6.84
N GLU A 30 -12.98 4.76 6.16
CA GLU A 30 -13.92 3.72 6.58
C GLU A 30 -13.27 2.32 6.59
N SER A 31 -12.40 2.03 5.64
CA SER A 31 -11.62 0.78 5.64
C SER A 31 -10.62 0.73 6.80
N ILE A 32 -9.93 1.82 7.09
CA ILE A 32 -8.99 1.91 8.22
C ILE A 32 -9.72 1.73 9.55
N LYS A 33 -10.92 2.27 9.72
CA LYS A 33 -11.75 2.05 10.93
C LYS A 33 -12.01 0.56 11.21
N LYS A 34 -12.11 -0.26 10.17
CA LYS A 34 -12.32 -1.71 10.31
C LYS A 34 -11.02 -2.47 10.57
N THR A 35 -9.92 -2.05 9.94
CA THR A 35 -8.68 -2.83 9.87
C THR A 35 -7.57 -2.32 10.77
N GLY A 36 -7.58 -1.04 11.12
CA GLY A 36 -6.54 -0.37 11.91
C GLY A 36 -5.18 -0.25 11.19
N LYS A 37 -5.07 -0.72 9.95
CA LYS A 37 -3.78 -0.87 9.26
C LYS A 37 -3.88 -0.45 7.80
N LEU A 38 -2.82 0.18 7.30
CA LEU A 38 -2.77 0.67 5.93
C LEU A 38 -1.48 0.27 5.22
N LEU A 39 -1.62 -0.40 4.07
CA LEU A 39 -0.57 -0.60 3.09
C LEU A 39 -0.96 0.08 1.78
N ILE A 40 -0.06 0.88 1.24
CA ILE A 40 -0.24 1.57 -0.04
C ILE A 40 0.72 0.94 -1.06
N ALA A 41 0.18 0.51 -2.20
CA ALA A 41 0.96 -0.10 -3.26
C ALA A 41 0.76 0.65 -4.59
N HIS A 42 1.85 0.95 -5.29
CA HIS A 42 1.82 1.52 -6.63
C HIS A 42 3.14 1.30 -7.37
N GLU A 43 3.12 1.43 -8.68
CA GLU A 43 4.30 1.25 -9.54
C GLU A 43 5.13 2.52 -9.74
N ALA A 44 4.64 3.69 -9.31
CA ALA A 44 5.46 4.90 -9.29
C ALA A 44 6.61 4.77 -8.28
N VAL A 45 7.66 5.56 -8.45
CA VAL A 45 8.80 5.59 -7.52
C VAL A 45 8.37 5.99 -6.11
N ARG A 46 9.18 5.62 -5.13
CA ARG A 46 8.88 5.84 -3.72
C ARG A 46 8.90 7.31 -3.32
N THR A 47 9.93 8.03 -3.74
CA THR A 47 10.10 9.46 -3.42
C THR A 47 9.16 10.31 -4.27
N CYS A 48 8.36 11.13 -3.62
CA CYS A 48 7.33 11.97 -4.27
C CYS A 48 6.29 11.19 -5.08
N GLY A 49 6.20 9.87 -4.90
CA GLY A 49 5.11 9.07 -5.46
C GLY A 49 3.79 9.37 -4.76
N PHE A 50 2.66 9.18 -5.47
CA PHE A 50 1.33 9.53 -4.94
C PHE A 50 0.97 8.84 -3.62
N GLY A 51 1.53 7.67 -3.36
CA GLY A 51 1.35 6.98 -2.08
C GLY A 51 1.90 7.75 -0.87
N ALA A 52 2.82 8.68 -1.07
CA ALA A 52 3.28 9.58 -0.02
C ALA A 52 2.21 10.62 0.35
N GLU A 53 1.49 11.14 -0.65
CA GLU A 53 0.36 12.04 -0.44
C GLU A 53 -0.77 11.35 0.32
N ILE A 54 -1.16 10.14 -0.07
CA ILE A 54 -2.17 9.36 0.65
C ILE A 54 -1.74 9.14 2.10
N ALA A 55 -0.48 8.78 2.34
CA ALA A 55 0.04 8.58 3.69
C ALA A 55 -0.01 9.86 4.52
N ALA A 56 0.28 11.03 3.93
CA ALA A 56 0.17 12.32 4.59
C ALA A 56 -1.28 12.66 4.94
N LEU A 57 -2.21 12.52 3.99
CA LEU A 57 -3.64 12.76 4.23
C LEU A 57 -4.19 11.87 5.36
N ILE A 58 -3.84 10.59 5.38
CA ILE A 58 -4.27 9.69 6.46
C ILE A 58 -3.62 10.06 7.80
N ALA A 59 -2.37 10.51 7.80
CA ALA A 59 -1.73 10.99 9.02
C ALA A 59 -2.37 12.27 9.58
N GLU A 60 -2.91 13.14 8.72
CA GLU A 60 -3.61 14.35 9.12
C GLU A 60 -5.04 14.06 9.59
N GLU A 61 -5.78 13.22 8.86
CA GLU A 61 -7.24 13.07 9.04
C GLU A 61 -7.64 11.85 9.89
N ALA A 62 -6.79 10.82 10.00
CA ALA A 62 -7.16 9.53 10.55
C ALA A 62 -6.03 8.83 11.34
N PHE A 63 -5.05 9.58 11.84
CA PHE A 63 -3.92 9.03 12.58
C PHE A 63 -4.35 8.19 13.80
N ASP A 64 -5.36 8.64 14.51
CA ASP A 64 -5.93 7.99 15.69
C ASP A 64 -6.62 6.64 15.41
N LEU A 65 -6.88 6.33 14.15
CA LEU A 65 -7.46 5.05 13.71
C LEU A 65 -6.41 3.99 13.38
N LEU A 66 -5.11 4.36 13.37
CA LEU A 66 -4.03 3.47 12.98
C LEU A 66 -3.45 2.71 14.18
N ASP A 67 -3.43 1.39 14.09
CA ASP A 67 -2.80 0.49 15.06
C ASP A 67 -1.34 0.14 14.69
N ALA A 68 -0.90 0.55 13.49
CA ALA A 68 0.41 0.25 12.95
C ALA A 68 0.95 1.37 12.07
N PRO A 69 2.27 1.45 11.84
CA PRO A 69 2.83 2.38 10.88
C PRO A 69 2.29 2.13 9.47
N ILE A 70 2.02 3.21 8.72
CA ILE A 70 1.66 3.10 7.30
C ILE A 70 2.84 2.49 6.52
N LYS A 71 2.57 1.43 5.77
CA LYS A 71 3.56 0.79 4.88
C LYS A 71 3.32 1.19 3.43
N ARG A 72 4.41 1.36 2.68
CA ARG A 72 4.35 1.63 1.23
C ARG A 72 5.20 0.61 0.48
N VAL A 73 4.61 -0.07 -0.48
CA VAL A 73 5.27 -0.97 -1.42
C VAL A 73 5.21 -0.33 -2.80
N THR A 74 6.35 0.11 -3.31
CA THR A 74 6.46 0.98 -4.48
C THR A 74 7.62 0.54 -5.37
N ALA A 75 7.71 1.09 -6.59
CA ALA A 75 8.93 0.97 -7.35
C ALA A 75 10.11 1.63 -6.61
N LYS A 76 11.32 1.20 -6.95
CA LYS A 76 12.57 1.78 -6.45
C LYS A 76 12.81 3.14 -7.08
N ASP A 77 13.52 4.02 -6.37
CA ASP A 77 13.89 5.36 -6.86
C ASP A 77 15.02 5.27 -7.91
N CYS A 78 14.66 4.82 -9.09
CA CYS A 78 15.56 4.74 -10.24
C CYS A 78 14.78 4.89 -11.55
N PRO A 79 15.43 5.27 -12.67
CA PRO A 79 14.79 5.30 -13.98
C PRO A 79 14.25 3.92 -14.35
N VAL A 80 13.11 3.91 -15.08
CA VAL A 80 12.48 2.66 -15.54
C VAL A 80 13.37 2.01 -16.59
N PRO A 81 13.85 0.78 -16.35
CA PRO A 81 14.69 0.07 -17.33
C PRO A 81 13.84 -0.54 -18.45
N TYR A 82 14.46 -0.76 -19.62
CA TYR A 82 13.81 -1.39 -20.78
C TYR A 82 13.88 -2.93 -20.76
N CYS A 83 14.84 -3.50 -20.04
CA CYS A 83 15.01 -4.94 -19.93
C CYS A 83 14.02 -5.51 -18.91
N LYS A 84 13.30 -6.58 -19.27
CA LYS A 84 12.28 -7.20 -18.38
C LYS A 84 12.85 -7.60 -17.02
N GLN A 85 14.03 -8.20 -16.97
CA GLN A 85 14.63 -8.63 -15.70
C GLN A 85 14.94 -7.45 -14.76
N LEU A 86 15.38 -6.32 -15.33
CA LEU A 86 15.62 -5.10 -14.55
C LEU A 86 14.31 -4.40 -14.17
N GLU A 87 13.32 -4.41 -15.05
CA GLU A 87 11.98 -3.90 -14.75
C GLU A 87 11.36 -4.67 -13.58
N ASP A 88 11.38 -6.00 -13.62
CA ASP A 88 10.89 -6.85 -12.53
C ASP A 88 11.65 -6.61 -11.20
N ALA A 89 12.93 -6.25 -11.27
CA ALA A 89 13.73 -5.91 -10.09
C ALA A 89 13.43 -4.51 -9.50
N VAL A 90 12.81 -3.63 -10.27
CA VAL A 90 12.46 -2.25 -9.88
C VAL A 90 11.01 -2.16 -9.40
N LEU A 91 10.09 -2.82 -10.09
CA LEU A 91 8.67 -2.81 -9.78
C LEU A 91 8.34 -3.66 -8.54
N PRO A 92 7.31 -3.27 -7.78
CA PRO A 92 6.85 -4.08 -6.66
C PRO A 92 6.34 -5.44 -7.14
N GLN A 93 6.79 -6.51 -6.50
CA GLN A 93 6.39 -7.87 -6.81
C GLN A 93 5.37 -8.40 -5.79
N ILE A 94 4.74 -9.54 -6.11
CA ILE A 94 3.77 -10.21 -5.24
C ILE A 94 4.38 -10.49 -3.87
N GLU A 95 5.63 -10.98 -3.85
CA GLU A 95 6.37 -11.32 -2.64
C GLU A 95 6.64 -10.11 -1.74
N ASP A 96 6.83 -8.92 -2.33
CA ASP A 96 7.03 -7.68 -1.57
C ASP A 96 5.73 -7.28 -0.85
N LEU A 97 4.60 -7.40 -1.53
CA LEU A 97 3.28 -7.15 -0.96
C LEU A 97 2.96 -8.14 0.17
N GLU A 98 3.15 -9.45 -0.08
CA GLU A 98 2.92 -10.49 0.94
C GLU A 98 3.78 -10.25 2.19
N ARG A 99 5.07 -9.95 2.01
CA ARG A 99 5.98 -9.66 3.11
C ARG A 99 5.53 -8.44 3.91
N ALA A 100 5.16 -7.36 3.25
CA ALA A 100 4.72 -6.13 3.90
C ALA A 100 3.40 -6.33 4.67
N ILE A 101 2.45 -7.09 4.11
CA ILE A 101 1.19 -7.39 4.78
C ILE A 101 1.42 -8.28 6.01
N ARG A 102 2.25 -9.33 5.91
CA ARG A 102 2.59 -10.17 7.08
C ARG A 102 3.25 -9.35 8.19
N GLN A 103 4.11 -8.39 7.84
CA GLN A 103 4.70 -7.48 8.83
C GLN A 103 3.65 -6.60 9.51
N LEU A 104 2.68 -6.08 8.75
CA LEU A 104 1.58 -5.30 9.32
C LEU A 104 0.66 -6.16 10.20
N ALA A 105 0.43 -7.41 9.83
CA ALA A 105 -0.41 -8.32 10.59
C ALA A 105 0.16 -8.63 11.99
N GLN A 106 1.46 -8.44 12.21
CA GLN A 106 2.12 -8.68 13.49
C GLN A 106 1.93 -7.54 14.51
N PHE A 107 1.49 -6.38 14.06
CA PHE A 107 1.11 -5.29 14.95
C PHE A 107 -0.27 -5.54 15.57
#